data_ffbec63440f1d8427a62b4fd603d50c9
#
_entry.id   ffbec63440f1d8427a62b4fd603d50c9
#
_cell.length_a   1.000
_cell.length_b   1.000
_cell.length_c   1.000
_cell.angle_alpha   90.00
_cell.angle_beta   90.00
_cell.angle_gamma   90.00
#
_symmetry.space_group_name_H-M   'P 1'
#
loop_
_entity.id
_entity.type
_entity.pdbx_description
1 polymer ?
#
loop_
_entity_poly.entity_id
_entity_poly.type
_entity_poly.pdbx_seq_one_letter_code
_entity_poly.pdbx_strand_id
1 'polypeptide(L)'
;PRFTSKLKKAITKWQQRPDDNVAEDLQRSAGRYARLNPLHHLIANTMNARNAGTDPQQIRESVARDAHEALEPFEAPLKIIEVIAALAPLLGLLGTVLGMMEAFGAMAATEGRANASQLSGGIYEALTTTAAGLVIAIPFAALAAWIEFRLRRIQKTINSALVTILSVPVATTENEPAMETHDESAPATGTRTGRVVEYSGDEHQGRLANATG
;
A
#
# COMPACT_ATOMS: atom_id res chain seq x y z
N PRO A 1 12.43 -14.99 6.32
CA PRO A 1 13.64 -14.15 6.42
C PRO A 1 14.57 -14.24 5.20
N ARG A 2 14.74 -15.43 4.59
CA ARG A 2 15.66 -15.62 3.44
C ARG A 2 15.19 -14.91 2.16
N PHE A 3 13.89 -14.67 2.02
CA PHE A 3 13.27 -14.12 0.84
C PHE A 3 13.55 -12.62 0.67
N THR A 4 13.38 -11.87 1.75
CA THR A 4 13.66 -10.43 1.76
C THR A 4 15.15 -10.10 1.63
N SER A 5 16.04 -11.01 2.01
CA SER A 5 17.49 -10.80 1.88
C SER A 5 17.98 -10.87 0.44
N LYS A 6 17.43 -11.80 -0.38
CA LYS A 6 17.75 -11.87 -1.82
C LYS A 6 17.26 -10.64 -2.57
N LEU A 7 16.05 -10.21 -2.26
CA LEU A 7 15.46 -9.01 -2.85
C LEU A 7 16.27 -7.75 -2.50
N LYS A 8 16.65 -7.58 -1.23
CA LYS A 8 17.50 -6.46 -0.80
C LYS A 8 18.86 -6.49 -1.51
N LYS A 9 19.49 -7.64 -1.63
CA LYS A 9 20.77 -7.78 -2.36
C LYS A 9 20.63 -7.41 -3.84
N ALA A 10 19.55 -7.82 -4.50
CA ALA A 10 19.28 -7.46 -5.89
C ALA A 10 19.07 -5.95 -6.05
N ILE A 11 18.30 -5.31 -5.17
CA ILE A 11 18.09 -3.86 -5.19
C ILE A 11 19.42 -3.12 -4.95
N THR A 12 20.22 -3.55 -3.99
CA THR A 12 21.54 -2.91 -3.73
C THR A 12 22.49 -3.08 -4.91
N LYS A 13 22.51 -4.26 -5.56
CA LYS A 13 23.33 -4.50 -6.76
C LYS A 13 22.89 -3.60 -7.91
N TRP A 14 21.57 -3.46 -8.12
CA TRP A 14 21.01 -2.59 -9.15
C TRP A 14 21.29 -1.10 -8.88
N GLN A 15 21.29 -0.68 -7.61
CA GLN A 15 21.66 0.70 -7.24
C GLN A 15 23.11 1.03 -7.63
N GLN A 16 24.01 0.06 -7.58
CA GLN A 16 25.41 0.27 -7.93
C GLN A 16 25.64 0.31 -9.45
N ARG A 17 24.83 -0.46 -10.20
CA ARG A 17 24.80 -0.49 -11.67
C ARG A 17 23.39 -0.80 -12.12
N PRO A 18 22.63 0.18 -12.62
CA PRO A 18 21.35 -0.03 -13.27
C PRO A 18 21.57 -0.83 -14.56
N ASP A 19 21.39 -2.15 -14.49
CA ASP A 19 21.60 -3.07 -15.60
C ASP A 19 20.36 -3.98 -15.73
N ASP A 20 19.92 -4.21 -16.97
CA ASP A 20 18.75 -5.05 -17.28
C ASP A 20 18.97 -6.49 -16.84
N ASN A 21 20.22 -6.96 -16.80
CA ASN A 21 20.56 -8.30 -16.32
C ASN A 21 20.09 -8.57 -14.88
N VAL A 22 20.06 -7.57 -14.00
CA VAL A 22 19.62 -7.73 -12.61
C VAL A 22 18.09 -7.93 -12.54
N ALA A 23 17.33 -7.23 -13.39
CA ALA A 23 15.89 -7.39 -13.49
C ALA A 23 15.53 -8.79 -14.06
N GLU A 24 16.22 -9.25 -15.09
CA GLU A 24 16.05 -10.60 -15.63
C GLU A 24 16.43 -11.70 -14.63
N ASP A 25 17.53 -11.57 -13.89
CA ASP A 25 17.94 -12.51 -12.86
C ASP A 25 16.89 -12.59 -11.72
N LEU A 26 16.25 -11.46 -11.37
CA LEU A 26 15.13 -11.43 -10.43
C LEU A 26 13.93 -12.21 -10.98
N GLN A 27 13.58 -12.01 -12.25
CA GLN A 27 12.49 -12.73 -12.91
C GLN A 27 12.80 -14.23 -13.02
N ARG A 28 14.01 -14.60 -13.42
CA ARG A 28 14.46 -16.02 -13.49
C ARG A 28 14.51 -16.68 -12.11
N SER A 29 14.94 -15.94 -11.07
CA SER A 29 15.00 -16.45 -9.69
C SER A 29 13.62 -16.65 -9.07
N ALA A 30 12.57 -15.99 -9.59
CA ALA A 30 11.18 -16.23 -9.22
C ALA A 30 10.72 -17.66 -9.62
N GLY A 31 11.29 -18.23 -10.69
CA GLY A 31 11.15 -19.63 -11.10
C GLY A 31 9.72 -20.16 -11.11
N ARG A 32 9.56 -21.47 -10.83
CA ARG A 32 8.28 -22.19 -10.76
C ARG A 32 7.32 -21.63 -9.67
N TYR A 33 7.83 -20.82 -8.74
CA TYR A 33 7.10 -20.11 -7.70
C TYR A 33 6.73 -18.67 -8.06
N ALA A 34 6.92 -18.26 -9.32
CA ALA A 34 6.62 -16.89 -9.78
C ALA A 34 5.16 -16.48 -9.52
N ARG A 35 4.21 -17.42 -9.68
CA ARG A 35 2.78 -17.20 -9.37
C ARG A 35 2.49 -16.97 -7.88
N LEU A 36 3.39 -17.43 -6.99
CA LEU A 36 3.32 -17.28 -5.54
C LEU A 36 4.10 -16.06 -5.01
N ASN A 37 4.79 -15.33 -5.90
CA ASN A 37 5.66 -14.22 -5.53
C ASN A 37 5.47 -13.00 -6.45
N PRO A 38 4.33 -12.32 -6.36
CA PRO A 38 4.04 -11.13 -7.16
C PRO A 38 5.06 -10.00 -6.95
N LEU A 39 5.70 -9.96 -5.77
CA LEU A 39 6.73 -8.96 -5.42
C LEU A 39 7.94 -8.92 -6.36
N HIS A 40 8.43 -10.08 -6.80
CA HIS A 40 9.60 -10.12 -7.68
C HIS A 40 9.28 -9.56 -9.07
N HIS A 41 8.11 -9.89 -9.62
CA HIS A 41 7.65 -9.34 -10.89
C HIS A 41 7.44 -7.84 -10.81
N LEU A 42 6.81 -7.38 -9.74
CA LEU A 42 6.54 -5.97 -9.50
C LEU A 42 7.84 -5.16 -9.47
N ILE A 43 8.84 -5.62 -8.71
CA ILE A 43 10.12 -4.93 -8.57
C ILE A 43 10.94 -5.00 -9.87
N ALA A 44 10.97 -6.15 -10.56
CA ALA A 44 11.66 -6.27 -11.83
C ALA A 44 11.02 -5.35 -12.91
N ASN A 45 9.70 -5.30 -12.98
CA ASN A 45 8.99 -4.40 -13.90
C ASN A 45 9.31 -2.92 -13.57
N THR A 46 9.38 -2.57 -12.29
CA THR A 46 9.77 -1.21 -11.85
C THR A 46 11.19 -0.85 -12.30
N MET A 47 12.14 -1.80 -12.17
CA MET A 47 13.52 -1.62 -12.63
C MET A 47 13.57 -1.42 -14.15
N ASN A 48 12.88 -2.25 -14.91
CA ASN A 48 12.82 -2.16 -16.36
C ASN A 48 12.17 -0.85 -16.84
N ALA A 49 11.07 -0.44 -16.23
CA ALA A 49 10.40 0.82 -16.54
C ALA A 49 11.32 2.03 -16.24
N ARG A 50 12.10 1.95 -15.15
CA ARG A 50 13.07 2.98 -14.80
C ARG A 50 14.23 3.05 -15.81
N ASN A 51 14.76 1.89 -16.23
CA ASN A 51 15.82 1.81 -17.24
C ASN A 51 15.33 2.32 -18.62
N ALA A 52 14.05 2.10 -18.94
CA ALA A 52 13.42 2.63 -20.17
C ALA A 52 13.14 4.13 -20.14
N GLY A 53 13.50 4.84 -19.07
CA GLY A 53 13.30 6.28 -18.95
C GLY A 53 11.86 6.72 -18.70
N THR A 54 10.98 5.80 -18.27
CA THR A 54 9.58 6.13 -17.95
C THR A 54 9.52 7.13 -16.80
N ASP A 55 8.56 8.05 -16.87
CA ASP A 55 8.33 9.07 -15.84
C ASP A 55 8.14 8.43 -14.46
N PRO A 56 8.88 8.90 -13.43
CA PRO A 56 8.78 8.38 -12.07
C PRO A 56 7.36 8.41 -11.49
N GLN A 57 6.53 9.35 -11.91
CA GLN A 57 5.13 9.46 -11.48
C GLN A 57 4.30 8.31 -12.04
N GLN A 58 4.43 8.04 -13.34
CA GLN A 58 3.74 6.92 -14.00
C GLN A 58 4.17 5.56 -13.43
N ILE A 59 5.47 5.41 -13.11
CA ILE A 59 5.98 4.20 -12.46
C ILE A 59 5.31 4.01 -11.08
N ARG A 60 5.19 5.08 -10.27
CA ARG A 60 4.54 4.99 -8.95
C ARG A 60 3.08 4.56 -9.06
N GLU A 61 2.33 5.12 -10.00
CA GLU A 61 0.93 4.82 -10.19
C GLU A 61 0.71 3.38 -10.68
N SER A 62 1.50 2.93 -11.65
CA SER A 62 1.42 1.55 -12.15
C SER A 62 1.76 0.54 -11.07
N VAL A 63 2.83 0.76 -10.32
CA VAL A 63 3.25 -0.14 -9.24
C VAL A 63 2.27 -0.14 -8.07
N ALA A 64 1.67 1.00 -7.73
CA ALA A 64 0.64 1.05 -6.70
C ALA A 64 -0.58 0.21 -7.07
N ARG A 65 -1.03 0.30 -8.33
CA ARG A 65 -2.12 -0.52 -8.87
C ARG A 65 -1.77 -2.01 -8.89
N ASP A 66 -0.62 -2.37 -9.45
CA ASP A 66 -0.17 -3.76 -9.56
C ASP A 66 0.06 -4.39 -8.17
N ALA A 67 0.54 -3.59 -7.20
CA ALA A 67 0.70 -4.04 -5.82
C ALA A 67 -0.64 -4.30 -5.14
N HIS A 68 -1.64 -3.45 -5.38
CA HIS A 68 -3.00 -3.64 -4.86
C HIS A 68 -3.63 -4.90 -5.44
N GLU A 69 -3.60 -5.06 -6.77
CA GLU A 69 -4.10 -6.25 -7.46
C GLU A 69 -3.43 -7.55 -6.97
N ALA A 70 -2.13 -7.50 -6.74
CA ALA A 70 -1.38 -8.65 -6.22
C ALA A 70 -1.72 -9.04 -4.77
N LEU A 71 -2.23 -8.12 -3.96
CA LEU A 71 -2.58 -8.33 -2.56
C LEU A 71 -4.06 -8.64 -2.35
N GLU A 72 -4.94 -8.25 -3.28
CA GLU A 72 -6.39 -8.45 -3.21
C GLU A 72 -6.80 -9.90 -2.87
N PRO A 73 -6.18 -10.96 -3.47
CA PRO A 73 -6.53 -12.35 -3.14
C PRO A 73 -6.30 -12.72 -1.69
N PHE A 74 -5.49 -11.96 -0.96
CA PHE A 74 -5.22 -12.18 0.47
C PHE A 74 -6.08 -11.30 1.38
N GLU A 75 -6.54 -10.15 0.89
CA GLU A 75 -7.39 -9.22 1.64
C GLU A 75 -8.83 -9.73 1.76
N ALA A 76 -9.37 -10.34 0.71
CA ALA A 76 -10.73 -10.86 0.71
C ALA A 76 -10.96 -11.96 1.79
N PRO A 77 -10.14 -13.03 1.89
CA PRO A 77 -10.31 -14.02 2.96
C PRO A 77 -10.00 -13.45 4.35
N LEU A 78 -9.10 -12.49 4.48
CA LEU A 78 -8.84 -11.81 5.75
C LEU A 78 -10.10 -11.14 6.29
N LYS A 79 -10.83 -10.43 5.43
CA LYS A 79 -12.07 -9.77 5.78
C LYS A 79 -13.12 -10.73 6.37
N ILE A 80 -13.23 -11.93 5.78
CA ILE A 80 -14.13 -12.96 6.27
C ILE A 80 -13.72 -13.43 7.67
N ILE A 81 -12.41 -13.67 7.89
CA ILE A 81 -11.87 -14.09 9.18
C ILE A 81 -12.14 -13.04 10.26
N GLU A 82 -11.96 -11.75 9.95
CA GLU A 82 -12.26 -10.62 10.83
C GLU A 82 -13.74 -10.57 11.21
N VAL A 83 -14.63 -10.77 10.23
CA VAL A 83 -16.07 -10.79 10.47
C VAL A 83 -16.46 -11.96 11.40
N ILE A 84 -15.91 -13.17 11.18
CA ILE A 84 -16.15 -14.31 12.06
C ILE A 84 -15.65 -14.01 13.48
N ALA A 85 -14.45 -13.46 13.62
CA ALA A 85 -13.89 -13.09 14.92
C ALA A 85 -14.74 -12.07 15.67
N ALA A 86 -15.35 -11.13 14.96
CA ALA A 86 -16.21 -10.10 15.54
C ALA A 86 -17.61 -10.63 15.88
N LEU A 87 -18.20 -11.48 15.05
CA LEU A 87 -19.56 -11.96 15.23
C LEU A 87 -19.67 -13.12 16.23
N ALA A 88 -18.63 -13.96 16.36
CA ALA A 88 -18.70 -15.12 17.23
C ALA A 88 -19.00 -14.79 18.72
N PRO A 89 -18.39 -13.75 19.34
CA PRO A 89 -18.74 -13.34 20.70
C PRO A 89 -20.17 -12.80 20.80
N LEU A 90 -20.67 -12.11 19.76
CA LEU A 90 -22.03 -11.58 19.73
C LEU A 90 -23.06 -12.71 19.64
N LEU A 91 -22.76 -13.76 18.90
CA LEU A 91 -23.60 -14.97 18.86
C LEU A 91 -23.59 -15.70 20.21
N GLY A 92 -22.44 -15.73 20.90
CA GLY A 92 -22.37 -16.24 22.27
C GLY A 92 -23.20 -15.42 23.24
N LEU A 93 -23.17 -14.09 23.15
CA LEU A 93 -24.02 -13.21 23.94
C LEU A 93 -25.53 -13.44 23.64
N LEU A 94 -25.89 -13.56 22.36
CA LEU A 94 -27.25 -13.88 21.95
C LEU A 94 -27.72 -15.18 22.58
N GLY A 95 -26.86 -16.20 22.61
CA GLY A 95 -27.14 -17.48 23.26
C GLY A 95 -27.43 -17.33 24.77
N THR A 96 -26.73 -16.45 25.48
CA THR A 96 -27.06 -16.20 26.91
C THR A 96 -28.42 -15.54 27.08
N VAL A 97 -28.78 -14.60 26.23
CA VAL A 97 -30.08 -13.94 26.29
C VAL A 97 -31.19 -14.95 26.05
N LEU A 98 -31.08 -15.81 25.02
CA LEU A 98 -32.05 -16.84 24.71
C LEU A 98 -32.16 -17.90 25.83
N GLY A 99 -31.03 -18.39 26.34
CA GLY A 99 -31.01 -19.36 27.44
C GLY A 99 -31.61 -18.81 28.72
N MET A 100 -31.36 -17.54 29.06
CA MET A 100 -32.02 -16.90 30.20
C MET A 100 -33.53 -16.73 30.00
N MET A 101 -33.96 -16.34 28.80
CA MET A 101 -35.38 -16.23 28.46
C MET A 101 -36.09 -17.58 28.60
N GLU A 102 -35.47 -18.67 28.17
CA GLU A 102 -36.02 -20.02 28.30
C GLU A 102 -36.10 -20.46 29.78
N ALA A 103 -35.03 -20.22 30.55
CA ALA A 103 -34.99 -20.55 31.97
C ALA A 103 -36.09 -19.82 32.78
N PHE A 104 -36.28 -18.53 32.54
CA PHE A 104 -37.35 -17.76 33.19
C PHE A 104 -38.73 -18.12 32.66
N GLY A 105 -38.89 -18.44 31.37
CA GLY A 105 -40.11 -18.91 30.79
C GLY A 105 -40.57 -20.23 31.41
N ALA A 106 -39.66 -21.19 31.59
CA ALA A 106 -39.94 -22.47 32.24
C ALA A 106 -40.32 -22.28 33.71
N MET A 107 -39.70 -21.35 34.44
CA MET A 107 -40.03 -21.00 35.81
C MET A 107 -41.43 -20.38 35.92
N ALA A 108 -41.81 -19.50 35.02
CA ALA A 108 -43.14 -18.88 35.01
C ALA A 108 -44.27 -19.89 34.75
N ALA A 109 -44.02 -20.92 33.93
CA ALA A 109 -44.98 -21.97 33.60
C ALA A 109 -45.27 -22.92 34.75
N THR A 110 -44.44 -22.99 35.81
CA THR A 110 -44.58 -23.89 36.97
C THR A 110 -45.32 -23.28 38.15
N GLU A 111 -46.16 -22.26 37.95
CA GLU A 111 -47.02 -21.62 38.97
C GLU A 111 -46.28 -21.22 40.26
N GLY A 112 -45.03 -20.69 40.12
CA GLY A 112 -44.28 -20.15 41.25
C GLY A 112 -43.54 -21.13 42.12
N ARG A 113 -43.57 -22.45 41.84
CA ARG A 113 -42.65 -23.41 42.45
C ARG A 113 -41.30 -23.36 41.77
N ALA A 114 -40.59 -22.24 42.01
CA ALA A 114 -39.25 -22.04 41.47
C ALA A 114 -38.33 -23.17 41.94
N ASN A 115 -38.02 -24.12 41.05
CA ASN A 115 -36.97 -25.09 41.32
C ASN A 115 -35.62 -24.46 41.03
N ALA A 116 -34.87 -24.10 42.11
CA ALA A 116 -33.53 -23.49 42.00
C ALA A 116 -32.57 -24.29 41.11
N SER A 117 -32.74 -25.61 41.06
CA SER A 117 -31.99 -26.51 40.19
C SER A 117 -32.26 -26.26 38.71
N GLN A 118 -33.50 -25.97 38.32
CA GLN A 118 -33.91 -25.70 36.96
C GLN A 118 -33.34 -24.34 36.47
N LEU A 119 -33.40 -23.33 37.33
CA LEU A 119 -32.84 -22.03 37.06
C LEU A 119 -31.29 -22.10 36.92
N SER A 120 -30.62 -22.82 37.83
CA SER A 120 -29.17 -23.04 37.78
C SER A 120 -28.75 -23.73 36.48
N GLY A 121 -29.51 -24.73 36.02
CA GLY A 121 -29.25 -25.40 34.74
C GLY A 121 -29.32 -24.48 33.54
N GLY A 122 -30.36 -23.63 33.44
CA GLY A 122 -30.53 -22.68 32.37
C GLY A 122 -29.41 -21.57 32.35
N ILE A 123 -29.02 -21.13 33.54
CA ILE A 123 -27.85 -20.18 33.65
C ILE A 123 -26.59 -20.86 33.17
N TYR A 124 -26.30 -22.08 33.56
CA TYR A 124 -25.11 -22.80 33.12
C TYR A 124 -25.09 -22.97 31.59
N GLU A 125 -26.20 -23.35 30.98
CA GLU A 125 -26.32 -23.52 29.54
C GLU A 125 -26.09 -22.17 28.81
N ALA A 126 -26.70 -21.10 29.31
CA ALA A 126 -26.51 -19.76 28.79
C ALA A 126 -25.03 -19.34 28.82
N LEU A 127 -24.33 -19.52 29.96
CA LEU A 127 -22.92 -19.20 30.09
C LEU A 127 -22.02 -20.03 29.16
N THR A 128 -22.39 -21.30 28.95
CA THR A 128 -21.67 -22.22 28.05
C THR A 128 -21.70 -21.72 26.62
N THR A 129 -22.80 -21.14 26.16
CA THR A 129 -22.87 -20.55 24.79
C THR A 129 -21.93 -19.36 24.60
N THR A 130 -21.78 -18.49 25.60
CA THR A 130 -20.79 -17.40 25.54
C THR A 130 -19.38 -17.94 25.52
N ALA A 131 -19.06 -18.92 26.36
CA ALA A 131 -17.75 -19.58 26.36
C ALA A 131 -17.41 -20.16 24.96
N ALA A 132 -18.40 -20.85 24.33
CA ALA A 132 -18.25 -21.38 22.97
C ALA A 132 -17.98 -20.27 21.94
N GLY A 133 -18.71 -19.16 22.01
CA GLY A 133 -18.46 -17.99 21.15
C GLY A 133 -17.06 -17.44 21.27
N LEU A 134 -16.52 -17.33 22.50
CA LEU A 134 -15.15 -16.86 22.75
C LEU A 134 -14.08 -17.86 22.29
N VAL A 135 -14.32 -19.16 22.46
CA VAL A 135 -13.40 -20.22 21.98
C VAL A 135 -13.21 -20.15 20.47
N ILE A 136 -14.24 -19.75 19.72
CA ILE A 136 -14.15 -19.54 18.29
C ILE A 136 -13.49 -18.17 17.98
N ALA A 137 -13.93 -17.11 18.63
CA ALA A 137 -13.47 -15.75 18.34
C ALA A 137 -11.96 -15.56 18.51
N ILE A 138 -11.39 -16.08 19.61
CA ILE A 138 -9.98 -15.85 19.95
C ILE A 138 -9.01 -16.37 18.89
N PRO A 139 -9.10 -17.63 18.41
CA PRO A 139 -8.18 -18.11 17.38
C PRO A 139 -8.38 -17.40 16.03
N PHE A 140 -9.61 -17.05 15.66
CA PHE A 140 -9.88 -16.31 14.43
C PHE A 140 -9.32 -14.89 14.50
N ALA A 141 -9.47 -14.20 15.63
CA ALA A 141 -8.88 -12.88 15.85
C ALA A 141 -7.34 -12.92 15.81
N ALA A 142 -6.73 -13.93 16.45
CA ALA A 142 -5.29 -14.11 16.40
C ALA A 142 -4.79 -14.40 14.98
N LEU A 143 -5.51 -15.21 14.20
CA LEU A 143 -5.19 -15.53 12.81
C LEU A 143 -5.32 -14.27 11.93
N ALA A 144 -6.39 -13.50 12.08
CA ALA A 144 -6.59 -12.24 11.36
C ALA A 144 -5.44 -11.26 11.62
N ALA A 145 -5.11 -11.01 12.87
CA ALA A 145 -4.01 -10.14 13.27
C ALA A 145 -2.66 -10.60 12.71
N TRP A 146 -2.41 -11.91 12.68
CA TRP A 146 -1.18 -12.47 12.11
C TRP A 146 -1.08 -12.25 10.60
N ILE A 147 -2.19 -12.49 9.86
CA ILE A 147 -2.24 -12.27 8.41
C ILE A 147 -2.06 -10.78 8.11
N GLU A 148 -2.79 -9.91 8.81
CA GLU A 148 -2.69 -8.45 8.66
C GLU A 148 -1.25 -7.95 8.89
N PHE A 149 -0.60 -8.40 9.95
CA PHE A 149 0.81 -8.09 10.20
C PHE A 149 1.72 -8.50 9.04
N ARG A 150 1.47 -9.66 8.44
CA ARG A 150 2.23 -10.15 7.28
C ARG A 150 2.00 -9.27 6.05
N LEU A 151 0.75 -8.91 5.76
CA LEU A 151 0.39 -8.04 4.63
C LEU A 151 1.01 -6.64 4.78
N ARG A 152 0.89 -6.01 5.93
CA ARG A 152 1.50 -4.71 6.24
C ARG A 152 3.04 -4.74 6.07
N ARG A 153 3.67 -5.83 6.45
CA ARG A 153 5.12 -6.01 6.26
C ARG A 153 5.49 -6.11 4.78
N ILE A 154 4.66 -6.77 3.97
CA ILE A 154 4.86 -6.87 2.52
C ILE A 154 4.72 -5.49 1.88
N GLN A 155 3.65 -4.75 2.18
CA GLN A 155 3.42 -3.39 1.69
C GLN A 155 4.59 -2.45 2.05
N LYS A 156 5.06 -2.50 3.30
CA LYS A 156 6.24 -1.73 3.73
C LYS A 156 7.49 -2.07 2.91
N THR A 157 7.69 -3.34 2.56
CA THR A 157 8.83 -3.78 1.74
C THR A 157 8.71 -3.26 0.31
N ILE A 158 7.52 -3.28 -0.29
CA ILE A 158 7.24 -2.71 -1.62
C ILE A 158 7.55 -1.22 -1.62
N ASN A 159 6.97 -0.47 -0.70
CA ASN A 159 7.15 0.99 -0.63
C ASN A 159 8.63 1.36 -0.44
N SER A 160 9.36 0.64 0.42
CA SER A 160 10.79 0.86 0.62
C SER A 160 11.60 0.58 -0.65
N ALA A 161 11.28 -0.50 -1.37
CA ALA A 161 11.93 -0.84 -2.63
C ALA A 161 11.68 0.22 -3.72
N LEU A 162 10.43 0.69 -3.84
CA LEU A 162 10.04 1.75 -4.77
C LEU A 162 10.79 3.04 -4.53
N VAL A 163 10.82 3.53 -3.30
CA VAL A 163 11.58 4.74 -2.96
C VAL A 163 13.04 4.57 -3.34
N THR A 164 13.62 3.41 -3.07
CA THR A 164 15.01 3.11 -3.38
C THR A 164 15.28 3.09 -4.89
N ILE A 165 14.43 2.46 -5.70
CA ILE A 165 14.60 2.39 -7.16
C ILE A 165 14.38 3.76 -7.81
N LEU A 166 13.38 4.50 -7.38
CA LEU A 166 13.06 5.81 -7.94
C LEU A 166 14.06 6.92 -7.54
N SER A 167 14.81 6.72 -6.44
CA SER A 167 15.84 7.67 -6.01
C SER A 167 17.16 7.56 -6.78
N VAL A 168 17.35 6.50 -7.57
CA VAL A 168 18.58 6.34 -8.39
C VAL A 168 18.49 7.25 -9.62
N PRO A 169 19.43 8.21 -9.81
CA PRO A 169 19.50 8.97 -11.04
C PRO A 169 19.89 8.03 -12.18
N VAL A 170 18.97 7.77 -13.10
CA VAL A 170 19.31 7.14 -14.38
C VAL A 170 19.89 8.25 -15.25
N ALA A 171 21.13 8.07 -15.73
CA ALA A 171 21.71 8.95 -16.72
C ALA A 171 20.81 8.90 -17.96
N THR A 172 19.96 9.90 -18.11
CA THR A 172 19.31 10.16 -19.38
C THR A 172 20.44 10.45 -20.34
N THR A 173 20.64 9.61 -21.34
CA THR A 173 21.47 9.96 -22.49
C THR A 173 20.71 11.09 -23.19
N GLU A 174 20.87 12.31 -22.69
CA GLU A 174 20.54 13.49 -23.45
C GLU A 174 21.41 13.39 -24.67
N ASN A 175 20.79 13.12 -25.80
CA ASN A 175 21.32 13.33 -27.09
C ASN A 175 21.60 14.85 -27.17
N GLU A 176 22.80 15.23 -26.78
CA GLU A 176 23.30 16.57 -27.02
C GLU A 176 23.25 16.75 -28.53
N PRO A 177 22.42 17.66 -29.05
CA PRO A 177 22.48 17.93 -30.48
C PRO A 177 23.91 18.47 -30.75
N ALA A 178 24.62 17.74 -31.61
CA ALA A 178 25.92 18.13 -32.08
C ALA A 178 25.87 19.60 -32.44
N MET A 179 26.60 20.41 -31.68
CA MET A 179 26.85 21.80 -31.94
C MET A 179 27.66 21.83 -33.23
N GLU A 180 26.99 22.03 -34.36
CA GLU A 180 27.64 22.35 -35.60
C GLU A 180 28.49 23.60 -35.36
N THR A 181 29.79 23.39 -35.24
CA THR A 181 30.78 24.44 -35.34
C THR A 181 30.76 24.98 -36.78
N HIS A 182 29.96 25.99 -37.01
CA HIS A 182 30.13 26.84 -38.18
C HIS A 182 31.45 27.64 -37.99
N ASP A 183 32.47 27.10 -38.60
CA ASP A 183 33.68 27.86 -38.96
C ASP A 183 33.28 28.84 -40.06
N GLU A 184 33.11 30.11 -39.73
CA GLU A 184 33.02 31.19 -40.66
C GLU A 184 34.11 32.21 -40.38
N SER A 185 35.19 32.02 -41.10
CA SER A 185 36.29 32.97 -41.27
C SER A 185 35.81 34.25 -41.92
N ALA A 186 36.14 35.35 -41.29
CA ALA A 186 36.18 36.77 -41.62
C ALA A 186 36.21 37.16 -43.15
N PRO A 187 36.14 38.45 -43.58
CA PRO A 187 36.47 39.69 -42.87
C PRO A 187 35.57 40.92 -43.13
N ALA A 188 35.74 41.88 -42.22
CA ALA A 188 35.78 43.34 -42.33
C ALA A 188 34.94 44.13 -43.34
N THR A 189 34.31 45.16 -42.85
CA THR A 189 34.35 46.59 -43.25
C THR A 189 32.95 47.22 -43.21
N GLY A 190 32.79 48.30 -42.47
CA GLY A 190 31.86 49.38 -42.89
C GLY A 190 30.93 49.92 -41.84
N THR A 191 31.41 50.84 -41.03
CA THR A 191 30.92 52.21 -40.82
C THR A 191 29.41 52.48 -40.59
N ARG A 192 29.12 52.96 -39.40
CA ARG A 192 28.45 54.26 -39.10
C ARG A 192 26.94 54.33 -38.87
N THR A 193 26.65 55.09 -37.84
CA THR A 193 25.50 55.93 -37.49
C THR A 193 24.30 55.23 -36.85
N GLY A 194 24.10 55.31 -35.57
CA GLY A 194 23.56 56.48 -34.86
C GLY A 194 22.04 56.51 -34.86
N ARG A 195 21.39 56.08 -33.75
CA ARG A 195 20.23 56.80 -33.23
C ARG A 195 19.88 56.29 -31.80
N VAL A 196 20.17 57.18 -30.86
CA VAL A 196 19.60 57.18 -29.51
C VAL A 196 18.10 57.48 -29.65
N VAL A 197 17.26 56.69 -29.02
CA VAL A 197 15.91 57.13 -28.62
C VAL A 197 15.72 56.69 -27.16
N GLU A 198 15.83 57.72 -26.36
CA GLU A 198 15.42 57.83 -24.98
C GLU A 198 13.89 57.98 -24.94
N TYR A 199 13.22 57.24 -24.10
CA TYR A 199 11.85 57.58 -23.59
C TYR A 199 11.71 56.88 -22.24
N SER A 200 11.95 57.54 -21.14
CA SER A 200 11.06 58.33 -20.28
C SER A 200 9.76 57.63 -19.89
N GLY A 201 9.74 57.22 -18.63
CA GLY A 201 8.85 57.47 -17.55
C GLY A 201 7.34 57.20 -17.79
N ASP A 202 6.71 56.44 -16.97
CA ASP A 202 5.76 57.06 -16.01
C ASP A 202 5.34 56.06 -14.95
N GLU A 203 5.24 56.59 -13.75
CA GLU A 203 4.67 56.01 -12.54
C GLU A 203 3.16 55.91 -12.67
N HIS A 204 2.55 54.84 -12.14
CA HIS A 204 1.27 55.05 -11.42
C HIS A 204 1.12 54.09 -10.25
N GLN A 205 1.13 54.68 -9.10
CA GLN A 205 0.61 54.21 -7.82
C GLN A 205 -0.91 54.00 -7.90
N GLY A 206 -1.40 53.07 -7.14
CA GLY A 206 -2.83 52.95 -6.87
C GLY A 206 -3.21 51.70 -6.09
N ARG A 207 -2.96 51.69 -4.82
CA ARG A 207 -3.93 51.72 -3.69
C ARG A 207 -4.76 50.45 -3.44
N LEU A 208 -4.39 49.80 -2.35
CA LEU A 208 -5.23 49.23 -1.25
C LEU A 208 -6.76 49.26 -1.44
N ALA A 209 -7.41 48.12 -1.21
CA ALA A 209 -8.61 48.06 -0.39
C ALA A 209 -8.82 46.65 0.19
N ASN A 210 -8.82 46.60 1.48
CA ASN A 210 -9.43 45.61 2.38
C ASN A 210 -10.89 45.38 2.04
N ALA A 211 -11.39 44.18 2.20
CA ALA A 211 -12.67 43.88 2.80
C ALA A 211 -12.80 42.44 3.25
N THR A 212 -12.85 42.24 4.50
CA THR A 212 -13.56 41.29 5.34
C THR A 212 -14.90 40.80 4.76
N GLY A 213 -15.19 39.51 4.94
CA GLY A 213 -16.43 38.82 4.70
C GLY A 213 -16.24 37.35 5.04
#